data_d3f1d92edab94b2feeab702339eda901
#
_entry.id   d3f1d92edab94b2feeab702339eda901
#
_cell.length_a   1.000
_cell.length_b   1.000
_cell.length_c   1.000
_cell.angle_alpha   90.00
_cell.angle_beta   90.00
_cell.angle_gamma   90.00
#
_symmetry.space_group_name_H-M   'P 1'
#
loop_
_entity.id
_entity.type
_entity.pdbx_description
1 polymer ?
#
loop_
_entity_poly.entity_id
_entity_poly.type
_entity_poly.pdbx_seq_one_letter_code
_entity_poly.pdbx_strand_id
1 'polypeptide(L)'
;MLKKKEEQTTGKNIGKNMCKIEQKLQRKHLIALSFFLPLLVMAGCCIVFGVQPFGDNSLLIIDGLHQYMPFYSVLYDKLKGGETLFYSFRSGLGINFLSLFSYYLSSPFNLLILFFKKSQLNMAVSMIIVLKIACSGMTAGIYFSSKSKKQGFSTVMISMAYALSSYMVGYCWNVMWLDAIMIFPIVVMGLERLIDKKDGKLYCLALFYALYCNYYIAFMICIFAIIWYIFYSFKSVKQFFFRGISFALYSFLAAGMAAVLLIPAYLGIKQTASGEAMTLPDHSFLTNAADLLNRQFAMGRPISHDNFDGNANLYIGIFTVLAVG
;
A
#
# COMPACT_ATOMS: atom_id res chain seq x y z
N MET A 1 14.90 41.37 40.50
CA MET A 1 13.69 40.99 39.71
C MET A 1 14.02 40.30 38.37
N LEU A 2 15.08 40.70 37.67
CA LEU A 2 15.48 40.13 36.37
C LEU A 2 15.93 38.66 36.44
N LYS A 3 16.77 38.25 37.40
CA LYS A 3 17.23 36.87 37.59
C LYS A 3 16.10 35.84 37.79
N LYS A 4 15.05 36.20 38.55
CA LYS A 4 13.88 35.33 38.76
C LYS A 4 13.03 35.11 37.49
N LYS A 5 13.00 36.11 36.56
CA LYS A 5 12.30 35.98 35.27
C LYS A 5 13.09 35.08 34.30
N GLU A 6 14.43 35.14 34.30
CA GLU A 6 15.28 34.28 33.48
C GLU A 6 15.20 32.79 33.91
N GLU A 7 15.23 32.51 35.21
CA GLU A 7 15.09 31.15 35.73
C GLU A 7 13.71 30.56 35.45
N GLN A 8 12.64 31.35 35.53
CA GLN A 8 11.29 30.91 35.19
C GLN A 8 11.11 30.65 33.67
N THR A 9 11.81 31.43 32.83
CA THR A 9 11.74 31.26 31.36
C THR A 9 12.55 30.04 30.93
N THR A 10 13.68 29.80 31.55
CA THR A 10 14.55 28.65 31.31
C THR A 10 13.88 27.35 31.76
N GLY A 11 13.27 27.32 32.93
CA GLY A 11 12.51 26.16 33.43
C GLY A 11 11.29 25.80 32.57
N LYS A 12 10.56 26.81 32.08
CA LYS A 12 9.45 26.60 31.12
C LYS A 12 9.90 26.05 29.77
N ASN A 13 11.07 26.49 29.29
CA ASN A 13 11.63 25.99 28.02
C ASN A 13 12.15 24.56 28.16
N ILE A 14 12.78 24.20 29.28
CA ILE A 14 13.21 22.83 29.57
C ILE A 14 12.01 21.89 29.64
N GLY A 15 10.96 22.26 30.38
CA GLY A 15 9.74 21.45 30.47
C GLY A 15 9.04 21.25 29.12
N LYS A 16 8.98 22.29 28.27
CA LYS A 16 8.43 22.16 26.91
C LYS A 16 9.28 21.26 26.01
N ASN A 17 10.60 21.31 26.16
CA ASN A 17 11.50 20.46 25.37
C ASN A 17 11.43 19.00 25.84
N MET A 18 11.35 18.72 27.13
CA MET A 18 11.15 17.37 27.67
C MET A 18 9.82 16.78 27.21
N CYS A 19 8.72 17.52 27.31
CA CYS A 19 7.41 17.08 26.82
C CYS A 19 7.42 16.76 25.31
N LYS A 20 8.11 17.54 24.48
CA LYS A 20 8.31 17.24 23.05
C LYS A 20 9.13 15.99 22.81
N ILE A 21 10.15 15.74 23.63
CA ILE A 21 11.00 14.53 23.53
C ILE A 21 10.18 13.29 23.91
N GLU A 22 9.42 13.35 25.00
CA GLU A 22 8.53 12.25 25.42
C GLU A 22 7.48 11.93 24.37
N GLN A 23 6.80 12.96 23.82
CA GLN A 23 5.84 12.76 22.73
C GLN A 23 6.47 12.16 21.47
N LYS A 24 7.70 12.56 21.13
CA LYS A 24 8.44 12.02 19.99
C LYS A 24 8.86 10.57 20.22
N LEU A 25 9.26 10.22 21.44
CA LEU A 25 9.62 8.87 21.83
C LEU A 25 8.40 7.95 21.80
N GLN A 26 7.28 8.39 22.36
CA GLN A 26 6.01 7.68 22.35
C GLN A 26 5.53 7.43 20.93
N ARG A 27 5.63 8.42 20.02
CA ARG A 27 5.26 8.27 18.61
C ARG A 27 6.08 7.19 17.91
N LYS A 28 7.39 7.13 18.16
CA LYS A 28 8.26 6.09 17.55
C LYS A 28 7.85 4.70 17.99
N HIS A 29 7.53 4.52 19.28
CA HIS A 29 7.07 3.25 19.80
C HIS A 29 5.71 2.82 19.20
N LEU A 30 4.77 3.76 19.02
CA LEU A 30 3.50 3.46 18.39
C LEU A 30 3.66 3.02 16.93
N ILE A 31 4.55 3.69 16.17
CA ILE A 31 4.86 3.29 14.79
C ILE A 31 5.53 1.91 14.76
N ALA A 32 6.47 1.64 15.67
CA ALA A 32 7.10 0.33 15.79
C ALA A 32 6.08 -0.76 16.13
N LEU A 33 5.18 -0.52 17.08
CA LEU A 33 4.09 -1.45 17.41
C LEU A 33 3.16 -1.68 16.21
N SER A 34 2.88 -0.63 15.44
CA SER A 34 2.06 -0.73 14.21
C SER A 34 2.71 -1.59 13.12
N PHE A 35 4.03 -1.81 13.17
CA PHE A 35 4.76 -2.75 12.32
C PHE A 35 4.79 -4.15 12.94
N PHE A 36 5.25 -4.25 14.19
CA PHE A 36 5.55 -5.55 14.80
C PHE A 36 4.29 -6.35 15.14
N LEU A 37 3.17 -5.71 15.51
CA LEU A 37 1.96 -6.46 15.84
C LEU A 37 1.33 -7.16 14.63
N PRO A 38 1.12 -6.51 13.46
CA PRO A 38 0.68 -7.23 12.27
C PRO A 38 1.68 -8.32 11.82
N LEU A 39 2.99 -8.04 11.96
CA LEU A 39 4.04 -9.04 11.68
C LEU A 39 3.87 -10.29 12.55
N LEU A 40 3.70 -10.11 13.87
CA LEU A 40 3.53 -11.22 14.80
C LEU A 40 2.23 -12.00 14.57
N VAL A 41 1.13 -11.30 14.26
CA VAL A 41 -0.14 -11.95 13.92
C VAL A 41 0.02 -12.82 12.67
N MET A 42 0.59 -12.27 11.60
CA MET A 42 0.81 -13.01 10.35
C MET A 42 1.81 -14.17 10.53
N ALA A 43 2.87 -13.96 11.30
CA ALA A 43 3.82 -15.04 11.63
C ALA A 43 3.13 -16.15 12.44
N GLY A 44 2.29 -15.80 13.43
CA GLY A 44 1.48 -16.74 14.17
C GLY A 44 0.53 -17.55 13.28
N CYS A 45 -0.15 -16.87 12.34
CA CYS A 45 -0.97 -17.56 11.34
C CYS A 45 -0.13 -18.51 10.47
N CYS A 46 1.05 -18.08 10.02
CA CYS A 46 1.93 -18.95 9.23
C CYS A 46 2.36 -20.20 10.01
N ILE A 47 2.62 -20.08 11.32
CA ILE A 47 2.94 -21.23 12.18
C ILE A 47 1.75 -22.16 12.29
N VAL A 48 0.57 -21.64 12.62
CA VAL A 48 -0.65 -22.44 12.85
C VAL A 48 -1.08 -23.18 11.57
N PHE A 49 -0.99 -22.52 10.43
CA PHE A 49 -1.37 -23.10 9.13
C PHE A 49 -0.23 -23.84 8.42
N GLY A 50 0.94 -24.00 9.04
CA GLY A 50 2.08 -24.72 8.47
C GLY A 50 2.58 -24.08 7.18
N VAL A 51 2.57 -22.76 7.08
CA VAL A 51 3.15 -22.04 5.93
C VAL A 51 4.67 -22.04 6.02
N GLN A 52 5.35 -22.23 4.91
CA GLN A 52 6.82 -22.19 4.85
C GLN A 52 7.39 -20.94 5.53
N PRO A 53 8.42 -21.04 6.39
CA PRO A 53 9.28 -22.22 6.68
C PRO A 53 8.74 -23.18 7.75
N PHE A 54 7.55 -22.99 8.29
CA PHE A 54 7.00 -23.75 9.42
C PHE A 54 6.26 -25.03 9.00
N GLY A 55 6.11 -25.28 7.71
CA GLY A 55 5.50 -26.45 7.09
C GLY A 55 5.59 -26.38 5.57
N ASP A 56 4.74 -27.13 4.86
CA ASP A 56 4.80 -27.25 3.39
C ASP A 56 3.79 -26.35 2.66
N ASN A 57 2.90 -25.65 3.38
CA ASN A 57 1.89 -24.79 2.82
C ASN A 57 2.48 -23.46 2.32
N SER A 58 1.71 -22.75 1.48
CA SER A 58 2.07 -21.46 0.88
C SER A 58 0.97 -20.43 1.11
N LEU A 59 1.33 -19.14 1.21
CA LEU A 59 0.40 -18.03 1.11
C LEU A 59 -0.04 -17.77 -0.33
N LEU A 60 0.67 -18.34 -1.32
CA LEU A 60 0.32 -18.21 -2.71
C LEU A 60 -0.73 -19.26 -3.07
N ILE A 61 -1.84 -18.79 -3.61
CA ILE A 61 -2.96 -19.61 -4.09
C ILE A 61 -3.33 -19.15 -5.51
N ILE A 62 -4.11 -19.94 -6.22
CA ILE A 62 -4.65 -19.60 -7.56
C ILE A 62 -3.52 -19.09 -8.47
N ASP A 63 -3.66 -17.87 -9.02
CA ASP A 63 -2.66 -17.24 -9.89
C ASP A 63 -1.31 -17.05 -9.21
N GLY A 64 -1.29 -16.94 -7.89
CA GLY A 64 -0.06 -16.87 -7.11
C GLY A 64 0.86 -18.06 -7.37
N LEU A 65 0.30 -19.27 -7.43
CA LEU A 65 1.04 -20.49 -7.72
C LEU A 65 1.23 -20.73 -9.22
N HIS A 66 0.15 -20.59 -10.01
CA HIS A 66 0.17 -21.00 -11.41
C HIS A 66 0.80 -19.95 -12.33
N GLN A 67 0.72 -18.67 -11.97
CA GLN A 67 1.19 -17.57 -12.81
C GLN A 67 2.36 -16.80 -12.16
N TYR A 68 2.23 -16.34 -10.90
CA TYR A 68 3.25 -15.43 -10.34
C TYR A 68 4.53 -16.15 -9.97
N MET A 69 4.47 -17.38 -9.44
CA MET A 69 5.69 -18.15 -9.12
C MET A 69 6.56 -18.43 -10.34
N PRO A 70 6.05 -18.85 -11.50
CA PRO A 70 6.82 -18.88 -12.74
C PRO A 70 7.50 -17.54 -13.08
N PHE A 71 6.81 -16.40 -12.90
CA PHE A 71 7.40 -15.09 -13.16
C PHE A 71 8.53 -14.76 -12.19
N TYR A 72 8.37 -15.07 -10.89
CA TYR A 72 9.43 -14.94 -9.90
C TYR A 72 10.64 -15.83 -10.22
N SER A 73 10.40 -17.04 -10.71
CA SER A 73 11.47 -17.95 -11.14
C SER A 73 12.28 -17.38 -12.31
N VAL A 74 11.59 -16.80 -13.32
CA VAL A 74 12.25 -16.15 -14.46
C VAL A 74 13.01 -14.90 -13.99
N LEU A 75 12.41 -14.08 -13.11
CA LEU A 75 13.08 -12.91 -12.55
C LEU A 75 14.35 -13.30 -11.80
N TYR A 76 14.28 -14.34 -10.95
CA TYR A 76 15.41 -14.84 -10.20
C TYR A 76 16.58 -15.24 -11.13
N ASP A 77 16.28 -16.02 -12.18
CA ASP A 77 17.27 -16.46 -13.13
C ASP A 77 17.90 -15.27 -13.88
N LYS A 78 17.07 -14.31 -14.32
CA LYS A 78 17.56 -13.11 -15.00
C LYS A 78 18.47 -12.26 -14.11
N LEU A 79 18.09 -12.03 -12.86
CA LEU A 79 18.88 -11.23 -11.92
C LEU A 79 20.18 -11.95 -11.52
N LYS A 80 20.16 -13.28 -11.32
CA LYS A 80 21.36 -14.07 -10.99
C LYS A 80 22.29 -14.26 -12.18
N GLY A 81 21.72 -14.43 -13.39
CA GLY A 81 22.48 -14.61 -14.62
C GLY A 81 22.92 -13.33 -15.31
N GLY A 82 22.52 -12.14 -14.79
CA GLY A 82 22.80 -10.86 -15.45
C GLY A 82 22.10 -10.70 -16.81
N GLU A 83 20.96 -11.39 -17.02
CA GLU A 83 20.21 -11.33 -18.26
C GLU A 83 19.38 -10.05 -18.36
N THR A 84 19.13 -9.58 -19.58
CA THR A 84 18.30 -8.39 -19.84
C THR A 84 16.85 -8.61 -19.39
N LEU A 85 16.23 -7.54 -18.86
CA LEU A 85 14.82 -7.52 -18.49
C LEU A 85 13.89 -7.18 -19.67
N PHE A 86 14.41 -6.87 -20.87
CA PHE A 86 13.57 -6.43 -21.99
C PHE A 86 12.74 -7.57 -22.60
N TYR A 87 13.33 -8.75 -22.77
CA TYR A 87 12.68 -9.86 -23.44
C TYR A 87 12.93 -11.21 -22.76
N SER A 88 11.99 -12.14 -22.87
CA SER A 88 12.13 -13.51 -22.36
C SER A 88 11.49 -14.52 -23.29
N PHE A 89 12.25 -15.58 -23.66
CA PHE A 89 11.74 -16.76 -24.33
C PHE A 89 11.20 -17.82 -23.35
N ARG A 90 11.31 -17.59 -22.03
CA ARG A 90 10.89 -18.55 -20.99
C ARG A 90 9.39 -18.46 -20.65
N SER A 91 8.66 -17.60 -21.33
CA SER A 91 7.22 -17.43 -21.15
C SER A 91 6.55 -17.48 -22.53
N GLY A 92 5.73 -18.50 -22.77
CA GLY A 92 5.08 -18.73 -24.05
C GLY A 92 6.07 -18.86 -25.20
N LEU A 93 5.76 -18.28 -26.34
CA LEU A 93 6.63 -18.20 -27.52
C LEU A 93 7.62 -17.03 -27.49
N GLY A 94 7.72 -16.35 -26.34
CA GLY A 94 8.50 -15.15 -26.14
C GLY A 94 7.61 -13.93 -25.86
N ILE A 95 8.03 -13.14 -24.88
CA ILE A 95 7.25 -11.95 -24.45
C ILE A 95 8.16 -10.77 -24.20
N ASN A 96 7.60 -9.57 -24.31
CA ASN A 96 8.17 -8.35 -23.77
C ASN A 96 8.17 -8.48 -22.22
N PHE A 97 9.31 -8.92 -21.66
CA PHE A 97 9.40 -9.18 -20.22
C PHE A 97 9.32 -7.88 -19.41
N LEU A 98 9.72 -6.73 -19.97
CA LEU A 98 9.63 -5.45 -19.28
C LEU A 98 8.17 -5.04 -19.02
N SER A 99 7.25 -5.33 -19.96
CA SER A 99 5.82 -5.10 -19.74
C SER A 99 5.26 -5.99 -18.62
N LEU A 100 5.64 -7.27 -18.59
CA LEU A 100 5.29 -8.20 -17.52
C LEU A 100 5.89 -7.76 -16.19
N PHE A 101 7.17 -7.40 -16.18
CA PHE A 101 7.87 -6.89 -15.00
C PHE A 101 7.18 -5.65 -14.42
N SER A 102 6.73 -4.73 -15.27
CA SER A 102 6.07 -3.48 -14.87
C SER A 102 4.76 -3.71 -14.09
N TYR A 103 4.07 -4.82 -14.34
CA TYR A 103 2.83 -5.15 -13.63
C TYR A 103 3.06 -6.04 -12.41
N TYR A 104 3.87 -7.10 -12.55
CA TYR A 104 3.96 -8.17 -11.56
C TYR A 104 5.17 -8.07 -10.62
N LEU A 105 6.29 -7.50 -11.09
CA LEU A 105 7.59 -7.77 -10.49
C LEU A 105 8.40 -6.53 -10.10
N SER A 106 7.90 -5.33 -10.36
CA SER A 106 8.64 -4.07 -10.18
C SER A 106 8.85 -3.64 -8.71
N SER A 107 8.27 -4.36 -7.76
CA SER A 107 8.45 -4.06 -6.34
C SER A 107 9.91 -4.20 -5.89
N PRO A 108 10.49 -3.20 -5.18
CA PRO A 108 11.82 -3.33 -4.58
C PRO A 108 11.95 -4.50 -3.58
N PHE A 109 10.84 -4.89 -2.93
CA PHE A 109 10.82 -6.05 -2.04
C PHE A 109 11.16 -7.36 -2.78
N ASN A 110 10.89 -7.43 -4.07
CA ASN A 110 11.19 -8.62 -4.87
C ASN A 110 12.69 -8.91 -4.97
N LEU A 111 13.57 -7.92 -4.74
CA LEU A 111 15.01 -8.14 -4.66
C LEU A 111 15.41 -9.04 -3.49
N LEU A 112 14.55 -9.19 -2.48
CA LEU A 112 14.80 -10.11 -1.35
C LEU A 112 14.89 -11.57 -1.79
N ILE A 113 14.28 -11.96 -2.93
CA ILE A 113 14.40 -13.31 -3.46
C ILE A 113 15.85 -13.72 -3.72
N LEU A 114 16.75 -12.77 -3.98
CA LEU A 114 18.16 -13.03 -4.26
C LEU A 114 18.94 -13.60 -3.09
N PHE A 115 18.44 -13.45 -1.87
CA PHE A 115 19.03 -14.01 -0.65
C PHE A 115 18.66 -15.48 -0.43
N PHE A 116 17.78 -16.05 -1.26
CA PHE A 116 17.28 -17.41 -1.15
C PHE A 116 17.81 -18.28 -2.32
N LYS A 117 17.74 -19.60 -2.14
CA LYS A 117 17.94 -20.55 -3.24
C LYS A 117 16.68 -20.59 -4.12
N LYS A 118 16.83 -20.95 -5.38
CA LYS A 118 15.70 -21.04 -6.33
C LYS A 118 14.59 -21.99 -5.83
N SER A 119 14.96 -23.10 -5.17
CA SER A 119 13.99 -24.03 -4.55
C SER A 119 13.21 -23.44 -3.36
N GLN A 120 13.65 -22.31 -2.83
CA GLN A 120 13.04 -21.63 -1.69
C GLN A 120 12.23 -20.39 -2.09
N LEU A 121 11.99 -20.17 -3.39
CA LEU A 121 11.28 -18.97 -3.86
C LEU A 121 9.88 -18.84 -3.29
N ASN A 122 9.15 -19.94 -3.11
CA ASN A 122 7.83 -19.93 -2.50
C ASN A 122 7.87 -19.38 -1.05
N MET A 123 8.84 -19.84 -0.26
CA MET A 123 9.10 -19.33 1.07
C MET A 123 9.46 -17.83 1.03
N ALA A 124 10.37 -17.44 0.12
CA ALA A 124 10.80 -16.05 0.00
C ALA A 124 9.64 -15.11 -0.34
N VAL A 125 8.76 -15.51 -1.27
CA VAL A 125 7.59 -14.69 -1.63
C VAL A 125 6.57 -14.65 -0.49
N SER A 126 6.34 -15.74 0.22
CA SER A 126 5.49 -15.75 1.42
C SER A 126 6.03 -14.79 2.50
N MET A 127 7.34 -14.76 2.72
CA MET A 127 7.97 -13.79 3.64
C MET A 127 7.82 -12.33 3.15
N ILE A 128 7.94 -12.09 1.84
CA ILE A 128 7.70 -10.76 1.24
C ILE A 128 6.27 -10.31 1.50
N ILE A 129 5.28 -11.18 1.35
CA ILE A 129 3.87 -10.88 1.65
C ILE A 129 3.72 -10.44 3.11
N VAL A 130 4.21 -11.23 4.05
CA VAL A 130 4.14 -10.92 5.50
C VAL A 130 4.82 -9.58 5.81
N LEU A 131 5.98 -9.32 5.21
CA LEU A 131 6.72 -8.07 5.40
C LEU A 131 5.94 -6.86 4.84
N LYS A 132 5.32 -6.98 3.66
CA LYS A 132 4.49 -5.90 3.07
C LYS A 132 3.27 -5.60 3.93
N ILE A 133 2.61 -6.62 4.49
CA ILE A 133 1.49 -6.45 5.44
C ILE A 133 1.97 -5.70 6.70
N ALA A 134 3.10 -6.07 7.27
CA ALA A 134 3.68 -5.37 8.42
C ALA A 134 4.03 -3.91 8.09
N CYS A 135 4.64 -3.67 6.92
CA CYS A 135 4.95 -2.33 6.45
C CYS A 135 3.70 -1.48 6.21
N SER A 136 2.56 -2.07 5.80
CA SER A 136 1.31 -1.34 5.64
C SER A 136 0.77 -0.85 7.00
N GLY A 137 0.93 -1.63 8.05
CA GLY A 137 0.65 -1.19 9.42
C GLY A 137 1.55 -0.04 9.86
N MET A 138 2.83 -0.10 9.53
CA MET A 138 3.78 0.97 9.83
C MET A 138 3.41 2.29 9.13
N THR A 139 3.11 2.25 7.83
CA THR A 139 2.74 3.45 7.06
C THR A 139 1.44 4.07 7.53
N ALA A 140 0.43 3.24 7.87
CA ALA A 140 -0.78 3.67 8.53
C ALA A 140 -0.49 4.29 9.90
N GLY A 141 0.39 3.69 10.71
CA GLY A 141 0.86 4.22 11.99
C GLY A 141 1.54 5.58 11.86
N ILE A 142 2.35 5.78 10.83
CA ILE A 142 2.97 7.08 10.52
C ILE A 142 1.90 8.12 10.20
N TYR A 143 0.91 7.78 9.37
CA TYR A 143 -0.17 8.68 9.00
C TYR A 143 -1.04 9.04 10.20
N PHE A 144 -1.62 8.06 10.89
CA PHE A 144 -2.55 8.30 12.01
C PHE A 144 -1.86 8.97 13.21
N SER A 145 -0.61 8.61 13.52
CA SER A 145 0.16 9.33 14.53
C SER A 145 0.45 10.79 14.16
N SER A 146 0.44 11.13 12.87
CA SER A 146 0.60 12.52 12.43
C SER A 146 -0.67 13.37 12.63
N LYS A 147 -1.84 12.72 12.67
CA LYS A 147 -3.15 13.36 12.81
C LYS A 147 -3.59 13.48 14.27
N SER A 148 -3.26 12.52 15.10
CA SER A 148 -3.67 12.50 16.49
C SER A 148 -2.89 13.53 17.32
N LYS A 149 -3.61 14.40 18.03
CA LYS A 149 -3.04 15.30 19.03
C LYS A 149 -2.65 14.55 20.31
N LYS A 150 -3.41 13.50 20.66
CA LYS A 150 -3.11 12.60 21.79
C LYS A 150 -2.57 11.30 21.24
N GLN A 151 -1.27 11.09 21.43
CA GLN A 151 -0.63 9.83 21.09
C GLN A 151 -1.19 8.72 22.00
N GLY A 152 -1.74 7.67 21.42
CA GLY A 152 -2.39 6.60 22.20
C GLY A 152 -2.43 5.28 21.44
N PHE A 153 -2.81 4.24 22.15
CA PHE A 153 -2.92 2.87 21.62
C PHE A 153 -3.96 2.75 20.49
N SER A 154 -4.96 3.65 20.45
CA SER A 154 -5.92 3.75 19.33
C SER A 154 -5.25 3.88 17.96
N THR A 155 -4.13 4.61 17.88
CA THR A 155 -3.34 4.71 16.63
C THR A 155 -2.85 3.33 16.15
N VAL A 156 -2.40 2.50 17.08
CA VAL A 156 -1.95 1.13 16.77
C VAL A 156 -3.12 0.26 16.33
N MET A 157 -4.26 0.34 17.03
CA MET A 157 -5.46 -0.43 16.68
C MET A 157 -5.96 -0.12 15.26
N ILE A 158 -6.06 1.15 14.90
CA ILE A 158 -6.49 1.56 13.55
C ILE A 158 -5.46 1.10 12.51
N SER A 159 -4.17 1.19 12.82
CA SER A 159 -3.10 0.74 11.92
C SER A 159 -3.13 -0.77 11.71
N MET A 160 -3.44 -1.54 12.75
CA MET A 160 -3.66 -2.99 12.66
C MET A 160 -4.89 -3.32 11.81
N ALA A 161 -6.00 -2.60 12.03
CA ALA A 161 -7.22 -2.78 11.23
C ALA A 161 -6.96 -2.52 9.74
N TYR A 162 -6.11 -1.54 9.41
CA TYR A 162 -5.67 -1.30 8.03
C TYR A 162 -4.82 -2.45 7.49
N ALA A 163 -3.78 -2.86 8.22
CA ALA A 163 -2.83 -3.89 7.80
C ALA A 163 -3.45 -5.29 7.69
N LEU A 164 -4.38 -5.60 8.58
CA LEU A 164 -5.07 -6.90 8.66
C LEU A 164 -6.50 -6.82 8.11
N SER A 165 -6.79 -5.80 7.27
CA SER A 165 -8.08 -5.72 6.61
C SER A 165 -8.32 -6.95 5.72
N SER A 166 -9.58 -7.29 5.53
CA SER A 166 -9.99 -8.42 4.70
C SER A 166 -9.40 -8.36 3.28
N TYR A 167 -9.25 -7.17 2.72
CA TYR A 167 -8.57 -7.00 1.44
C TYR A 167 -7.09 -7.39 1.51
N MET A 168 -6.35 -6.87 2.50
CA MET A 168 -4.92 -7.15 2.65
C MET A 168 -4.62 -8.64 2.91
N VAL A 169 -5.45 -9.30 3.75
CA VAL A 169 -5.25 -10.71 4.10
C VAL A 169 -5.87 -11.64 3.04
N GLY A 170 -7.07 -11.34 2.57
CA GLY A 170 -7.79 -12.18 1.61
C GLY A 170 -7.19 -12.18 0.19
N TYR A 171 -6.54 -11.08 -0.20
CA TYR A 171 -5.89 -10.95 -1.51
C TYR A 171 -4.37 -10.85 -1.43
N CYS A 172 -3.76 -11.25 -0.32
CA CYS A 172 -2.31 -11.15 -0.11
C CYS A 172 -1.47 -11.91 -1.15
N TRP A 173 -2.02 -12.93 -1.76
CA TRP A 173 -1.39 -13.68 -2.85
C TRP A 173 -1.20 -12.83 -4.12
N ASN A 174 -1.95 -11.73 -4.30
CA ASN A 174 -1.66 -10.71 -5.33
C ASN A 174 -0.53 -9.79 -4.87
N VAL A 175 0.65 -10.34 -4.77
CA VAL A 175 1.84 -9.71 -4.15
C VAL A 175 2.15 -8.34 -4.72
N MET A 176 1.87 -8.12 -6.03
CA MET A 176 2.12 -6.88 -6.75
C MET A 176 1.18 -5.72 -6.33
N TRP A 177 0.00 -6.02 -5.76
CA TRP A 177 -0.93 -4.97 -5.34
C TRP A 177 -0.57 -4.39 -3.96
N LEU A 178 0.12 -5.17 -3.13
CA LEU A 178 0.37 -4.83 -1.73
C LEU A 178 1.23 -3.57 -1.56
N ASP A 179 2.18 -3.31 -2.47
CA ASP A 179 3.03 -2.11 -2.40
C ASP A 179 2.25 -0.81 -2.49
N ALA A 180 1.33 -0.73 -3.46
CA ALA A 180 0.54 0.47 -3.66
C ALA A 180 -0.40 0.72 -2.46
N ILE A 181 -0.99 -0.36 -1.91
CA ILE A 181 -1.82 -0.26 -0.70
C ILE A 181 -0.96 0.13 0.51
N MET A 182 0.21 -0.48 0.67
CA MET A 182 1.16 -0.17 1.74
C MET A 182 1.55 1.32 1.75
N ILE A 183 1.81 1.92 0.58
CA ILE A 183 2.24 3.32 0.50
C ILE A 183 1.07 4.32 0.54
N PHE A 184 -0.15 3.87 0.33
CA PHE A 184 -1.34 4.73 0.22
C PHE A 184 -1.53 5.71 1.40
N PRO A 185 -1.38 5.33 2.69
CA PRO A 185 -1.47 6.29 3.79
C PRO A 185 -0.44 7.43 3.68
N ILE A 186 0.74 7.16 3.10
CA ILE A 186 1.78 8.16 2.89
C ILE A 186 1.44 9.07 1.70
N VAL A 187 0.79 8.54 0.66
CA VAL A 187 0.27 9.35 -0.45
C VAL A 187 -0.74 10.37 0.08
N VAL A 188 -1.71 9.93 0.89
CA VAL A 188 -2.71 10.81 1.51
C VAL A 188 -2.03 11.86 2.40
N MET A 189 -1.11 11.45 3.28
CA MET A 189 -0.34 12.38 4.11
C MET A 189 0.44 13.42 3.29
N GLY A 190 1.01 12.99 2.18
CA GLY A 190 1.74 13.85 1.25
C GLY A 190 0.82 14.86 0.57
N LEU A 191 -0.36 14.43 0.11
CA LEU A 191 -1.37 15.28 -0.52
C LEU A 191 -1.87 16.38 0.45
N GLU A 192 -2.18 16.01 1.68
CA GLU A 192 -2.57 16.96 2.71
C GLU A 192 -1.47 17.98 3.01
N ARG A 193 -0.20 17.55 3.08
CA ARG A 193 0.94 18.46 3.25
C ARG A 193 1.08 19.42 2.06
N LEU A 194 0.85 18.94 0.86
CA LEU A 194 0.84 19.78 -0.35
C LEU A 194 -0.24 20.85 -0.23
N ILE A 195 -1.45 20.49 0.16
CA ILE A 195 -2.57 21.42 0.29
C ILE A 195 -2.31 22.44 1.42
N ASP A 196 -1.92 21.98 2.60
CA ASP A 196 -1.77 22.82 3.79
C ASP A 196 -0.47 23.64 3.80
N LYS A 197 0.66 23.00 3.46
CA LYS A 197 2.02 23.52 3.69
C LYS A 197 2.77 23.90 2.42
N LYS A 198 2.20 23.70 1.21
CA LYS A 198 2.86 23.89 -0.09
C LYS A 198 4.03 22.92 -0.34
N ASP A 199 4.15 21.84 0.41
CA ASP A 199 5.22 20.84 0.29
C ASP A 199 4.67 19.58 -0.37
N GLY A 200 4.91 19.45 -1.69
CA GLY A 200 4.47 18.31 -2.50
C GLY A 200 5.48 17.18 -2.64
N LYS A 201 6.67 17.30 -2.06
CA LYS A 201 7.74 16.31 -2.23
C LYS A 201 7.33 14.90 -1.77
N LEU A 202 6.73 14.82 -0.57
CA LEU A 202 6.27 13.55 -0.03
C LEU A 202 5.17 12.92 -0.89
N TYR A 203 4.22 13.72 -1.36
CA TYR A 203 3.18 13.28 -2.28
C TYR A 203 3.77 12.72 -3.57
N CYS A 204 4.66 13.48 -4.20
CA CYS A 204 5.31 13.09 -5.44
C CYS A 204 6.06 11.75 -5.31
N LEU A 205 6.90 11.60 -4.27
CA LEU A 205 7.68 10.39 -4.05
C LEU A 205 6.82 9.17 -3.69
N ALA A 206 5.78 9.37 -2.88
CA ALA A 206 4.88 8.29 -2.50
C ALA A 206 4.01 7.84 -3.70
N LEU A 207 3.51 8.79 -4.49
CA LEU A 207 2.76 8.48 -5.71
C LEU A 207 3.66 7.83 -6.78
N PHE A 208 4.90 8.31 -6.95
CA PHE A 208 5.89 7.66 -7.81
C PHE A 208 6.10 6.20 -7.40
N TYR A 209 6.30 5.92 -6.10
CA TYR A 209 6.49 4.55 -5.62
C TYR A 209 5.27 3.68 -5.94
N ALA A 210 4.05 4.17 -5.71
CA ALA A 210 2.83 3.45 -6.05
C ALA A 210 2.74 3.13 -7.55
N LEU A 211 2.97 4.12 -8.42
CA LEU A 211 2.95 3.98 -9.89
C LEU A 211 4.06 3.04 -10.39
N TYR A 212 5.24 3.10 -9.79
CA TYR A 212 6.37 2.25 -10.13
C TYR A 212 6.13 0.79 -9.78
N CYS A 213 5.55 0.51 -8.59
CA CYS A 213 5.34 -0.85 -8.13
C CYS A 213 4.13 -1.53 -8.77
N ASN A 214 3.03 -0.80 -8.96
CA ASN A 214 1.85 -1.34 -9.62
C ASN A 214 0.93 -0.23 -10.13
N TYR A 215 0.91 -0.02 -11.43
CA TYR A 215 0.12 1.05 -12.05
C TYR A 215 -1.40 0.85 -11.90
N TYR A 216 -1.89 -0.39 -11.79
CA TYR A 216 -3.33 -0.70 -11.71
C TYR A 216 -3.93 -0.19 -10.39
N ILE A 217 -3.35 -0.55 -9.25
CA ILE A 217 -3.80 -0.02 -7.95
C ILE A 217 -3.46 1.46 -7.81
N ALA A 218 -2.30 1.91 -8.34
CA ALA A 218 -1.95 3.32 -8.33
C ALA A 218 -2.94 4.19 -9.12
N PHE A 219 -3.54 3.68 -10.20
CA PHE A 219 -4.62 4.36 -10.91
C PHE A 219 -5.83 4.60 -9.99
N MET A 220 -6.23 3.62 -9.19
CA MET A 220 -7.29 3.78 -8.20
C MET A 220 -6.91 4.81 -7.12
N ILE A 221 -5.64 4.81 -6.69
CA ILE A 221 -5.11 5.84 -5.77
C ILE A 221 -5.17 7.24 -6.41
N CYS A 222 -4.88 7.39 -7.70
CA CYS A 222 -5.01 8.67 -8.42
C CYS A 222 -6.46 9.17 -8.43
N ILE A 223 -7.43 8.30 -8.70
CA ILE A 223 -8.86 8.65 -8.63
C ILE A 223 -9.22 9.09 -7.21
N PHE A 224 -8.82 8.32 -6.21
CA PHE A 224 -9.04 8.68 -4.81
C PHE A 224 -8.41 10.04 -4.47
N ALA A 225 -7.18 10.29 -4.91
CA ALA A 225 -6.48 11.55 -4.65
C ALA A 225 -7.21 12.76 -5.26
N ILE A 226 -7.80 12.61 -6.45
CA ILE A 226 -8.65 13.65 -7.08
C ILE A 226 -9.90 13.89 -6.24
N ILE A 227 -10.61 12.84 -5.84
CA ILE A 227 -11.80 12.92 -5.00
C ILE A 227 -11.45 13.58 -3.66
N TRP A 228 -10.39 13.09 -2.99
CA TRP A 228 -9.91 13.66 -1.73
C TRP A 228 -9.57 15.14 -1.86
N TYR A 229 -8.90 15.53 -2.96
CA TYR A 229 -8.58 16.92 -3.24
C TYR A 229 -9.84 17.79 -3.37
N ILE A 230 -10.85 17.35 -4.10
CA ILE A 230 -12.10 18.10 -4.34
C ILE A 230 -12.86 18.32 -3.02
N PHE A 231 -12.93 17.30 -2.17
CA PHE A 231 -13.66 17.37 -0.90
C PHE A 231 -12.84 17.93 0.28
N TYR A 232 -11.56 18.25 0.05
CA TYR A 232 -10.72 18.83 1.10
C TYR A 232 -11.15 20.25 1.44
N SER A 233 -11.06 20.63 2.72
CA SER A 233 -11.45 21.96 3.18
C SER A 233 -10.41 23.02 2.81
N PHE A 234 -10.73 23.88 1.84
CA PHE A 234 -9.89 25.01 1.43
C PHE A 234 -10.35 26.30 2.12
N LYS A 235 -9.38 27.14 2.45
CA LYS A 235 -9.64 28.47 3.06
C LYS A 235 -10.20 29.48 2.08
N SER A 236 -9.98 29.31 0.78
CA SER A 236 -10.46 30.19 -0.29
C SER A 236 -10.44 29.49 -1.64
N VAL A 237 -11.29 29.98 -2.57
CA VAL A 237 -11.31 29.53 -3.97
C VAL A 237 -9.93 29.72 -4.66
N LYS A 238 -9.25 30.83 -4.34
CA LYS A 238 -7.89 31.08 -4.83
C LYS A 238 -6.92 29.98 -4.38
N GLN A 239 -6.99 29.56 -3.14
CA GLN A 239 -6.17 28.45 -2.63
C GLN A 239 -6.47 27.16 -3.36
N PHE A 240 -7.74 26.84 -3.62
CA PHE A 240 -8.14 25.66 -4.38
C PHE A 240 -7.43 25.62 -5.74
N PHE A 241 -7.52 26.65 -6.56
CA PHE A 241 -6.90 26.67 -7.88
C PHE A 241 -5.37 26.60 -7.84
N PHE A 242 -4.72 27.39 -6.98
CA PHE A 242 -3.24 27.36 -6.89
C PHE A 242 -2.70 26.03 -6.37
N ARG A 243 -3.41 25.38 -5.43
CA ARG A 243 -3.02 24.05 -4.96
C ARG A 243 -3.34 22.98 -6.00
N GLY A 244 -4.40 23.17 -6.78
CA GLY A 244 -4.75 22.30 -7.92
C GLY A 244 -3.65 22.24 -8.96
N ILE A 245 -3.08 23.39 -9.32
CA ILE A 245 -1.92 23.44 -10.24
C ILE A 245 -0.74 22.68 -9.61
N SER A 246 -0.44 22.92 -8.34
CA SER A 246 0.65 22.19 -7.66
C SER A 246 0.37 20.70 -7.59
N PHE A 247 -0.86 20.28 -7.28
CA PHE A 247 -1.30 18.89 -7.27
C PHE A 247 -1.09 18.24 -8.63
N ALA A 248 -1.53 18.87 -9.71
CA ALA A 248 -1.33 18.37 -11.06
C ALA A 248 0.18 18.25 -11.40
N LEU A 249 0.98 19.30 -11.15
CA LEU A 249 2.42 19.29 -11.45
C LEU A 249 3.15 18.16 -10.72
N TYR A 250 2.91 17.97 -9.43
CA TYR A 250 3.55 16.88 -8.66
C TYR A 250 3.04 15.49 -9.07
N SER A 251 1.77 15.37 -9.51
CA SER A 251 1.23 14.13 -10.05
C SER A 251 1.88 13.78 -11.40
N PHE A 252 2.01 14.74 -12.30
CA PHE A 252 2.70 14.56 -13.58
C PHE A 252 4.20 14.25 -13.37
N LEU A 253 4.85 14.90 -12.42
CA LEU A 253 6.24 14.61 -12.08
C LEU A 253 6.39 13.18 -11.58
N ALA A 254 5.52 12.69 -10.69
CA ALA A 254 5.50 11.32 -10.21
C ALA A 254 5.30 10.32 -11.35
N ALA A 255 4.35 10.58 -12.24
CA ALA A 255 4.10 9.76 -13.44
C ALA A 255 5.29 9.77 -14.40
N GLY A 256 5.91 10.95 -14.62
CA GLY A 256 7.12 11.09 -15.44
C GLY A 256 8.30 10.28 -14.90
N MET A 257 8.50 10.28 -13.57
CA MET A 257 9.53 9.44 -12.93
C MET A 257 9.24 7.93 -13.11
N ALA A 258 7.96 7.53 -13.09
CA ALA A 258 7.53 6.14 -13.31
C ALA A 258 7.43 5.74 -14.79
N ALA A 259 7.63 6.67 -15.73
CA ALA A 259 7.43 6.47 -17.17
C ALA A 259 8.26 5.31 -17.74
N VAL A 260 9.43 5.02 -17.15
CA VAL A 260 10.30 3.89 -17.53
C VAL A 260 9.56 2.53 -17.45
N LEU A 261 8.56 2.40 -16.58
CA LEU A 261 7.72 1.21 -16.48
C LEU A 261 6.32 1.42 -17.07
N LEU A 262 5.75 2.64 -16.94
CA LEU A 262 4.41 2.95 -17.44
C LEU A 262 4.33 2.87 -18.96
N ILE A 263 5.36 3.34 -19.69
CA ILE A 263 5.35 3.31 -21.15
C ILE A 263 5.41 1.88 -21.68
N PRO A 264 6.32 0.98 -21.25
CA PRO A 264 6.31 -0.42 -21.65
C PRO A 264 5.01 -1.14 -21.27
N ALA A 265 4.46 -0.85 -20.08
CA ALA A 265 3.18 -1.41 -19.65
C ALA A 265 2.03 -1.00 -20.61
N TYR A 266 1.93 0.27 -20.94
CA TYR A 266 0.92 0.78 -21.88
C TYR A 266 1.05 0.16 -23.26
N LEU A 267 2.27 0.07 -23.80
CA LEU A 267 2.51 -0.56 -25.09
C LEU A 267 2.19 -2.07 -25.06
N GLY A 268 2.47 -2.74 -23.94
CA GLY A 268 2.11 -4.13 -23.76
C GLY A 268 0.60 -4.37 -23.71
N ILE A 269 -0.14 -3.54 -22.98
CA ILE A 269 -1.62 -3.64 -22.89
C ILE A 269 -2.27 -3.47 -24.26
N LYS A 270 -1.79 -2.52 -25.07
CA LYS A 270 -2.31 -2.32 -26.44
C LYS A 270 -2.22 -3.54 -27.34
N GLN A 271 -1.27 -4.44 -27.06
CA GLN A 271 -1.06 -5.68 -27.82
C GLN A 271 -1.83 -6.87 -27.29
N THR A 272 -2.66 -6.68 -26.24
CA THR A 272 -3.49 -7.73 -25.65
C THR A 272 -4.95 -7.54 -26.03
N ALA A 273 -5.73 -8.63 -25.95
CA ALA A 273 -7.19 -8.61 -26.16
C ALA A 273 -7.92 -7.61 -25.24
N SER A 274 -7.38 -7.33 -24.05
CA SER A 274 -7.90 -6.31 -23.15
C SER A 274 -7.73 -4.88 -23.70
N GLY A 275 -6.78 -4.64 -24.59
CA GLY A 275 -6.59 -3.35 -25.27
C GLY A 275 -7.63 -3.08 -26.37
N GLU A 276 -8.22 -4.13 -26.93
CA GLU A 276 -9.26 -4.04 -27.97
C GLU A 276 -10.67 -3.87 -27.37
N ALA A 277 -10.88 -4.33 -26.13
CA ALA A 277 -12.18 -4.39 -25.46
C ALA A 277 -12.45 -3.20 -24.52
N MET A 278 -11.96 -1.99 -24.83
CA MET A 278 -12.25 -0.78 -24.04
C MET A 278 -13.69 -0.28 -24.31
N THR A 279 -14.68 -1.12 -24.08
CA THR A 279 -16.08 -0.71 -23.91
C THR A 279 -16.29 -0.33 -22.45
N LEU A 280 -16.90 0.83 -22.20
CA LEU A 280 -17.32 1.20 -20.84
C LEU A 280 -18.23 0.09 -20.30
N PRO A 281 -17.99 -0.41 -19.08
CA PRO A 281 -18.86 -1.43 -18.49
C PRO A 281 -20.27 -0.91 -18.35
N ASP A 282 -21.26 -1.79 -18.51
CA ASP A 282 -22.65 -1.50 -18.21
C ASP A 282 -22.78 -0.93 -16.80
N HIS A 283 -23.53 0.17 -16.65
CA HIS A 283 -23.68 0.92 -15.41
C HIS A 283 -24.59 0.23 -14.38
N SER A 284 -24.54 -1.09 -14.27
CA SER A 284 -25.27 -1.81 -13.23
C SER A 284 -24.45 -1.84 -11.93
N PHE A 285 -24.98 -1.22 -10.88
CA PHE A 285 -24.44 -1.40 -9.53
C PHE A 285 -24.72 -2.82 -9.05
N LEU A 286 -23.70 -3.66 -8.97
CA LEU A 286 -23.80 -5.05 -8.48
C LEU A 286 -24.00 -5.14 -6.96
N THR A 287 -23.81 -4.04 -6.23
CA THR A 287 -23.84 -4.01 -4.76
C THR A 287 -24.60 -2.78 -4.28
N ASN A 288 -25.55 -2.94 -3.38
CA ASN A 288 -26.26 -1.82 -2.75
C ASN A 288 -25.58 -1.42 -1.42
N ALA A 289 -25.95 -0.25 -0.88
CA ALA A 289 -25.35 0.27 0.36
C ALA A 289 -25.63 -0.64 1.58
N ALA A 290 -26.75 -1.36 1.61
CA ALA A 290 -27.09 -2.28 2.68
C ALA A 290 -26.16 -3.51 2.66
N ASP A 291 -25.82 -4.02 1.48
CA ASP A 291 -24.86 -5.12 1.34
C ASP A 291 -23.45 -4.72 1.78
N LEU A 292 -23.04 -3.48 1.48
CA LEU A 292 -21.76 -2.94 1.95
C LEU A 292 -21.70 -2.87 3.48
N LEU A 293 -22.77 -2.43 4.13
CA LEU A 293 -22.89 -2.39 5.58
C LEU A 293 -22.92 -3.78 6.20
N ASN A 294 -23.72 -4.70 5.64
CA ASN A 294 -23.79 -6.08 6.12
C ASN A 294 -22.45 -6.79 6.13
N ARG A 295 -21.57 -6.47 5.19
CA ARG A 295 -20.21 -7.03 5.10
C ARG A 295 -19.26 -6.54 6.17
N GLN A 296 -19.62 -5.51 6.93
CA GLN A 296 -18.81 -5.02 8.05
C GLN A 296 -19.04 -5.83 9.35
N PHE A 297 -20.01 -6.74 9.37
CA PHE A 297 -20.25 -7.62 10.52
C PHE A 297 -19.41 -8.91 10.40
N ALA A 298 -18.87 -9.38 11.55
CA ALA A 298 -17.95 -10.51 11.62
C ALA A 298 -18.49 -11.84 11.11
N MET A 299 -19.80 -11.99 10.96
CA MET A 299 -20.47 -13.20 10.45
C MET A 299 -20.88 -13.04 8.97
N GLY A 300 -20.49 -11.95 8.30
CA GLY A 300 -20.72 -11.79 6.86
C GLY A 300 -20.03 -12.92 6.09
N ARG A 301 -20.74 -13.55 5.17
CA ARG A 301 -20.16 -14.63 4.34
C ARG A 301 -18.95 -14.08 3.58
N PRO A 302 -17.75 -14.65 3.74
CA PRO A 302 -16.64 -14.29 2.87
C PRO A 302 -17.00 -14.68 1.43
N ILE A 303 -16.55 -13.89 0.47
CA ILE A 303 -16.63 -14.30 -0.93
C ILE A 303 -15.65 -15.45 -1.09
N SER A 304 -16.19 -16.66 -1.19
CA SER A 304 -15.41 -17.82 -1.61
C SER A 304 -15.31 -17.81 -3.13
N HIS A 305 -14.30 -18.49 -3.67
CA HIS A 305 -14.08 -18.66 -5.10
C HIS A 305 -15.31 -19.25 -5.83
N ASP A 306 -16.15 -19.99 -5.10
CA ASP A 306 -17.33 -20.69 -5.63
C ASP A 306 -18.60 -19.83 -5.66
N ASN A 307 -18.62 -18.67 -5.00
CA ASN A 307 -19.73 -17.74 -4.96
C ASN A 307 -19.33 -16.40 -5.60
N PHE A 308 -19.28 -16.37 -6.92
CA PHE A 308 -19.07 -15.16 -7.72
C PHE A 308 -20.33 -14.29 -7.76
N ASP A 309 -20.81 -13.82 -6.61
CA ASP A 309 -21.94 -12.87 -6.56
C ASP A 309 -21.49 -11.43 -6.90
N GLY A 310 -20.30 -11.26 -7.46
CA GLY A 310 -19.77 -9.97 -7.92
C GLY A 310 -19.45 -8.95 -6.82
N ASN A 311 -19.58 -9.33 -5.56
CA ASN A 311 -19.47 -8.43 -4.42
C ASN A 311 -18.04 -8.37 -3.84
N ALA A 312 -17.52 -7.18 -3.52
CA ALA A 312 -16.18 -6.97 -2.99
C ALA A 312 -16.04 -7.40 -1.51
N ASN A 313 -14.89 -7.94 -1.13
CA ASN A 313 -14.52 -8.19 0.27
C ASN A 313 -14.07 -6.87 0.93
N LEU A 314 -15.01 -6.17 1.61
CA LEU A 314 -14.78 -4.84 2.18
C LEU A 314 -14.77 -4.83 3.71
N TYR A 315 -14.57 -5.99 4.35
CA TYR A 315 -14.58 -6.07 5.81
C TYR A 315 -13.37 -5.35 6.42
N ILE A 316 -13.65 -4.30 7.18
CA ILE A 316 -12.68 -3.59 8.04
C ILE A 316 -13.11 -3.63 9.52
N GLY A 317 -14.23 -4.28 9.81
CA GLY A 317 -14.84 -4.37 11.12
C GLY A 317 -15.81 -3.22 11.42
N ILE A 318 -17.01 -3.55 11.88
CA ILE A 318 -18.05 -2.57 12.18
C ILE A 318 -17.61 -1.52 13.20
N PHE A 319 -16.80 -1.90 14.19
CA PHE A 319 -16.26 -0.96 15.18
C PHE A 319 -15.31 0.07 14.56
N THR A 320 -14.55 -0.31 13.51
CA THR A 320 -13.70 0.63 12.78
C THR A 320 -14.55 1.64 12.01
N VAL A 321 -15.62 1.18 11.36
CA VAL A 321 -16.58 2.05 10.65
C VAL A 321 -17.22 3.05 11.60
N LEU A 322 -17.70 2.59 12.77
CA LEU A 322 -18.31 3.45 13.79
C LEU A 322 -17.33 4.42 14.46
N ALA A 323 -16.03 4.11 14.48
CA ALA A 323 -15.01 4.97 15.08
C ALA A 323 -14.52 6.08 14.14
N VAL A 324 -14.79 5.98 12.84
CA VAL A 324 -14.36 6.94 11.81
C VAL A 324 -15.49 7.89 11.39
N GLY A 325 -16.76 7.48 11.58
CA GLY A 325 -17.94 8.33 11.34
C GLY A 325 -18.24 9.23 12.53
#